data_a9e2070bd2ca42cbb2ac6ffd3ce57dd0
#
_entry.id   a9e2070bd2ca42cbb2ac6ffd3ce57dd0
#
_cell.length_a   1.000
_cell.length_b   1.000
_cell.length_c   1.000
_cell.angle_alpha   90.00
_cell.angle_beta   90.00
_cell.angle_gamma   90.00
#
_symmetry.space_group_name_H-M   'P 1'
#
loop_
_entity.id
_entity.type
_entity.pdbx_description
1 polymer ?
#
loop_
_entity_poly.entity_id
_entity_poly.type
_entity_poly.pdbx_seq_one_letter_code
_entity_poly.pdbx_strand_id
1 'polypeptide(L)'
;MNKYVYVLLVFAVAFTAMQLLTWSTAEAGKYPRIRADAGNDFKVFENQEVKLDGSDSKGGFKKFVGYDWELVRVNGAKVQNNQPIEIDNDDKPEASFKAPEVAAGEVTYEFKLKVKDEVDREDDDIVTVHVMNQQPTVPVGPT
;
A
#
# COMPACT_ATOMS: atom_id res chain seq x y z
N MET A 1 44.40 -38.05 -2.72
CA MET A 1 44.02 -36.65 -3.00
C MET A 1 44.95 -35.76 -2.20
N ASN A 2 45.64 -34.84 -2.83
CA ASN A 2 46.73 -34.09 -2.17
C ASN A 2 46.11 -33.05 -1.21
N LYS A 3 46.54 -33.03 0.05
CA LYS A 3 46.05 -32.14 1.10
C LYS A 3 46.08 -30.64 0.73
N TYR A 4 46.92 -30.26 -0.21
CA TYR A 4 47.04 -28.89 -0.71
C TYR A 4 45.86 -28.51 -1.65
N VAL A 5 45.26 -29.48 -2.33
CA VAL A 5 44.07 -29.24 -3.18
C VAL A 5 42.83 -28.95 -2.31
N TYR A 6 42.73 -29.58 -1.16
CA TYR A 6 41.63 -29.36 -0.22
C TYR A 6 41.69 -27.97 0.41
N VAL A 7 42.87 -27.48 0.76
CA VAL A 7 43.06 -26.14 1.32
C VAL A 7 42.69 -25.06 0.31
N LEU A 8 43.07 -25.23 -0.96
CA LEU A 8 42.73 -24.28 -2.02
C LEU A 8 41.25 -24.24 -2.34
N LEU A 9 40.55 -25.39 -2.29
CA LEU A 9 39.10 -25.47 -2.47
C LEU A 9 38.34 -24.81 -1.34
N VAL A 10 38.75 -24.98 -0.08
CA VAL A 10 38.12 -24.33 1.08
C VAL A 10 38.27 -22.82 1.04
N PHE A 11 39.44 -22.31 0.65
CA PHE A 11 39.66 -20.86 0.50
C PHE A 11 38.88 -20.28 -0.68
N ALA A 12 38.71 -21.00 -1.78
CA ALA A 12 37.91 -20.53 -2.92
C ALA A 12 36.42 -20.43 -2.57
N VAL A 13 35.86 -21.40 -1.83
CA VAL A 13 34.45 -21.38 -1.39
C VAL A 13 34.23 -20.30 -0.35
N ALA A 14 35.16 -20.11 0.60
CA ALA A 14 35.04 -19.03 1.60
C ALA A 14 35.15 -17.64 0.96
N PHE A 15 36.00 -17.47 -0.07
CA PHE A 15 36.16 -16.19 -0.77
C PHE A 15 34.92 -15.83 -1.59
N THR A 16 34.25 -16.82 -2.24
CA THR A 16 33.00 -16.58 -3.00
C THR A 16 31.82 -16.32 -2.09
N ALA A 17 31.71 -16.99 -0.93
CA ALA A 17 30.66 -16.73 0.04
C ALA A 17 30.81 -15.34 0.69
N MET A 18 32.03 -14.90 0.96
CA MET A 18 32.30 -13.56 1.51
C MET A 18 32.02 -12.45 0.50
N GLN A 19 32.23 -12.68 -0.78
CA GLN A 19 31.90 -11.72 -1.85
C GLN A 19 30.38 -11.54 -1.99
N LEU A 20 29.58 -12.61 -1.85
CA LEU A 20 28.12 -12.54 -1.91
C LEU A 20 27.52 -11.77 -0.72
N LEU A 21 28.14 -11.84 0.46
CA LEU A 21 27.68 -11.10 1.65
C LEU A 21 28.02 -9.59 1.58
N THR A 22 29.10 -9.20 0.89
CA THR A 22 29.48 -7.79 0.76
C THR A 22 28.66 -7.04 -0.31
N TRP A 23 28.07 -7.74 -1.27
CA TRP A 23 27.21 -7.12 -2.28
C TRP A 23 25.84 -6.72 -1.73
N SER A 24 25.34 -7.43 -0.73
CA SER A 24 24.03 -7.18 -0.12
C SER A 24 23.97 -5.89 0.73
N THR A 25 25.11 -5.45 1.30
CA THR A 25 25.14 -4.27 2.20
C THR A 25 25.54 -2.96 1.53
N ALA A 26 26.24 -3.01 0.39
CA ALA A 26 26.75 -1.82 -0.29
C ALA A 26 25.70 -1.08 -1.14
N GLU A 27 24.62 -1.76 -1.55
CA GLU A 27 23.58 -1.17 -2.42
C GLU A 27 22.43 -0.53 -1.63
N ALA A 28 22.21 -0.91 -0.37
CA ALA A 28 21.09 -0.42 0.44
C ALA A 28 21.14 1.10 0.71
N GLY A 29 22.31 1.74 0.60
CA GLY A 29 22.46 3.20 0.79
C GLY A 29 22.48 4.02 -0.50
N LYS A 30 22.51 3.37 -1.67
CA LYS A 30 22.70 4.04 -2.96
C LYS A 30 21.43 4.62 -3.55
N TYR A 31 20.28 4.13 -3.13
CA TYR A 31 18.98 4.58 -3.64
C TYR A 31 18.19 5.28 -2.54
N PRO A 32 17.54 6.43 -2.82
CA PRO A 32 16.59 7.04 -1.90
C PRO A 32 15.51 6.01 -1.52
N ARG A 33 15.02 6.09 -0.30
CA ARG A 33 13.92 5.22 0.15
C ARG A 33 12.67 5.51 -0.68
N ILE A 34 11.92 4.48 -1.01
CA ILE A 34 10.57 4.66 -1.49
C ILE A 34 9.66 5.01 -0.30
N ARG A 35 8.60 5.74 -0.58
CA ARG A 35 7.60 6.12 0.40
C ARG A 35 6.23 6.11 -0.28
N ALA A 36 5.35 5.26 0.21
CA ALA A 36 3.94 5.33 -0.10
C ALA A 36 3.32 6.57 0.56
N ASP A 37 2.34 7.16 -0.09
CA ASP A 37 1.54 8.27 0.44
C ASP A 37 0.11 8.05 -0.06
N ALA A 38 -0.76 7.57 0.83
CA ALA A 38 -2.18 7.29 0.55
C ALA A 38 -3.07 8.51 0.77
N GLY A 39 -2.47 9.66 1.10
CA GLY A 39 -3.17 10.90 1.43
C GLY A 39 -3.65 10.95 2.88
N ASN A 40 -4.40 12.02 3.20
CA ASN A 40 -4.94 12.24 4.53
C ASN A 40 -6.31 11.57 4.68
N ASP A 41 -6.65 11.19 5.92
CA ASP A 41 -7.99 10.73 6.28
C ASP A 41 -9.05 11.78 5.96
N PHE A 42 -10.22 11.36 5.46
CA PHE A 42 -11.29 12.28 5.07
C PHE A 42 -12.68 11.68 5.30
N LYS A 43 -13.70 12.55 5.17
CA LYS A 43 -15.11 12.19 5.35
C LYS A 43 -15.89 12.36 4.04
N VAL A 44 -16.81 11.42 3.80
CA VAL A 44 -17.74 11.44 2.67
C VAL A 44 -19.13 11.02 3.11
N PHE A 45 -20.14 11.29 2.30
CA PHE A 45 -21.46 10.71 2.49
C PHE A 45 -21.59 9.38 1.73
N GLU A 46 -22.47 8.54 2.23
CA GLU A 46 -22.87 7.31 1.54
C GLU A 46 -23.29 7.56 0.08
N ASN A 47 -23.17 6.55 -0.77
CA ASN A 47 -23.55 6.57 -2.18
C ASN A 47 -22.74 7.54 -3.07
N GLN A 48 -21.77 8.28 -2.53
CA GLN A 48 -20.87 9.14 -3.31
C GLN A 48 -19.75 8.30 -3.96
N GLU A 49 -19.29 8.75 -5.12
CA GLU A 49 -18.05 8.27 -5.70
C GLU A 49 -16.87 8.91 -4.95
N VAL A 50 -15.97 8.06 -4.47
CA VAL A 50 -14.81 8.44 -3.65
C VAL A 50 -13.55 8.19 -4.45
N LYS A 51 -12.62 9.14 -4.46
CA LYS A 51 -11.31 9.00 -5.06
C LYS A 51 -10.25 8.76 -3.99
N LEU A 52 -9.39 7.81 -4.26
CA LEU A 52 -8.16 7.53 -3.53
C LEU A 52 -7.00 8.03 -4.40
N ASP A 53 -6.08 8.78 -3.82
CA ASP A 53 -4.98 9.41 -4.56
C ASP A 53 -3.64 9.08 -3.90
N GLY A 54 -2.86 8.20 -4.53
CA GLY A 54 -1.51 7.81 -4.15
C GLY A 54 -0.42 8.46 -4.99
N SER A 55 -0.75 9.48 -5.79
CA SER A 55 0.18 10.13 -6.73
C SER A 55 1.33 10.87 -6.05
N ASP A 56 1.16 11.26 -4.79
CA ASP A 56 2.20 11.91 -3.97
C ASP A 56 3.24 10.94 -3.41
N SER A 57 3.09 9.63 -3.65
CA SER A 57 4.10 8.63 -3.33
C SER A 57 5.44 8.96 -3.97
N LYS A 58 6.53 8.82 -3.21
CA LYS A 58 7.88 9.22 -3.62
C LYS A 58 8.82 8.04 -3.57
N GLY A 59 9.66 7.92 -4.57
CA GLY A 59 10.63 6.86 -4.56
C GLY A 59 11.75 7.03 -5.54
N GLY A 60 12.93 6.71 -5.08
CA GLY A 60 14.12 6.40 -5.81
C GLY A 60 14.46 7.22 -7.05
N PHE A 61 15.45 6.75 -7.79
CA PHE A 61 15.80 7.29 -9.13
C PHE A 61 14.88 6.73 -10.22
N LYS A 62 13.94 5.87 -9.87
CA LYS A 62 13.15 5.09 -10.80
C LYS A 62 11.66 5.29 -10.54
N LYS A 63 10.91 5.20 -11.61
CA LYS A 63 9.45 5.31 -11.59
C LYS A 63 8.86 4.13 -10.80
N PHE A 64 7.73 4.35 -10.12
CA PHE A 64 6.94 3.25 -9.62
C PHE A 64 6.42 2.40 -10.78
N VAL A 65 6.45 1.10 -10.61
CA VAL A 65 5.97 0.12 -11.59
C VAL A 65 4.69 -0.59 -11.15
N GLY A 66 4.32 -0.45 -9.89
CA GLY A 66 3.10 -1.02 -9.34
C GLY A 66 2.52 -0.15 -8.24
N TYR A 67 1.20 -0.05 -8.26
CA TYR A 67 0.33 0.43 -7.20
C TYR A 67 -0.64 -0.69 -6.90
N ASP A 68 -1.08 -0.81 -5.66
CA ASP A 68 -2.04 -1.83 -5.24
C ASP A 68 -2.84 -1.26 -4.06
N TRP A 69 -4.12 -0.98 -4.33
CA TRP A 69 -5.07 -0.49 -3.35
C TRP A 69 -5.92 -1.64 -2.81
N GLU A 70 -5.96 -1.80 -1.52
CA GLU A 70 -6.69 -2.86 -0.85
C GLU A 70 -7.50 -2.31 0.33
N LEU A 71 -8.78 -2.69 0.45
CA LEU A 71 -9.54 -2.47 1.67
C LEU A 71 -9.07 -3.45 2.75
N VAL A 72 -8.47 -2.94 3.82
CA VAL A 72 -7.85 -3.78 4.87
C VAL A 72 -8.67 -3.88 6.14
N ARG A 73 -9.47 -2.84 6.47
CA ARG A 73 -10.36 -2.87 7.65
C ARG A 73 -11.67 -2.13 7.42
N VAL A 74 -12.70 -2.59 8.15
CA VAL A 74 -13.98 -1.88 8.31
C VAL A 74 -14.29 -1.78 9.81
N ASN A 75 -14.50 -0.58 10.32
CA ASN A 75 -14.66 -0.29 11.76
C ASN A 75 -13.58 -0.96 12.64
N GLY A 76 -12.32 -0.93 12.16
CA GLY A 76 -11.17 -1.52 12.85
C GLY A 76 -11.06 -3.05 12.71
N ALA A 77 -12.08 -3.74 12.21
CA ALA A 77 -12.04 -5.19 11.97
C ALA A 77 -11.38 -5.50 10.62
N LYS A 78 -10.45 -6.46 10.60
CA LYS A 78 -9.80 -6.89 9.36
C LYS A 78 -10.79 -7.50 8.37
N VAL A 79 -10.71 -7.07 7.12
CA VAL A 79 -11.44 -7.68 6.01
C VAL A 79 -10.74 -8.97 5.61
N GLN A 80 -11.51 -10.04 5.48
CA GLN A 80 -11.03 -11.33 4.98
C GLN A 80 -11.72 -11.62 3.63
N ASN A 81 -10.97 -12.14 2.69
CA ASN A 81 -11.32 -12.74 1.37
C ASN A 81 -12.59 -12.29 0.62
N ASN A 82 -13.50 -11.54 1.22
CA ASN A 82 -14.75 -11.09 0.63
C ASN A 82 -14.84 -9.57 0.82
N GLN A 83 -14.18 -8.83 -0.06
CA GLN A 83 -14.17 -7.38 0.01
C GLN A 83 -15.58 -6.83 -0.21
N PRO A 84 -16.15 -6.08 0.74
CA PRO A 84 -17.49 -5.52 0.61
C PRO A 84 -17.55 -4.32 -0.35
N ILE A 85 -16.40 -3.86 -0.85
CA ILE A 85 -16.25 -2.71 -1.74
C ILE A 85 -15.40 -3.15 -2.94
N GLU A 86 -15.90 -2.87 -4.13
CA GLU A 86 -15.14 -2.95 -5.38
C GLU A 86 -14.35 -1.65 -5.56
N ILE A 87 -13.05 -1.76 -5.83
CA ILE A 87 -12.16 -0.63 -6.06
C ILE A 87 -11.83 -0.61 -7.54
N ASP A 88 -12.24 0.45 -8.23
CA ASP A 88 -11.89 0.68 -9.63
C ASP A 88 -10.47 1.23 -9.74
N ASN A 89 -9.69 0.71 -10.71
CA ASN A 89 -8.29 1.10 -10.94
C ASN A 89 -7.38 0.88 -9.72
N ASP A 90 -7.60 -0.19 -8.97
CA ASP A 90 -6.81 -0.56 -7.79
C ASP A 90 -5.31 -0.72 -8.07
N ASP A 91 -4.94 -0.92 -9.34
CA ASP A 91 -3.56 -1.03 -9.85
C ASP A 91 -2.94 0.31 -10.31
N LYS A 92 -3.61 1.44 -10.08
CA LYS A 92 -3.19 2.79 -10.52
C LYS A 92 -2.89 3.71 -9.32
N PRO A 93 -2.14 4.81 -9.53
CA PRO A 93 -1.95 5.81 -8.48
C PRO A 93 -3.27 6.44 -8.00
N GLU A 94 -4.21 6.64 -8.91
CA GLU A 94 -5.57 7.10 -8.61
C GLU A 94 -6.54 5.94 -8.76
N ALA A 95 -7.26 5.63 -7.68
CA ALA A 95 -8.31 4.62 -7.64
C ALA A 95 -9.65 5.25 -7.23
N SER A 96 -10.74 4.55 -7.37
CA SER A 96 -12.05 5.03 -6.91
C SER A 96 -12.93 3.88 -6.42
N PHE A 97 -13.91 4.23 -5.59
CA PHE A 97 -14.95 3.30 -5.17
C PHE A 97 -16.24 4.05 -4.88
N LYS A 98 -17.36 3.34 -4.87
CA LYS A 98 -18.62 3.88 -4.43
C LYS A 98 -18.77 3.67 -2.92
N ALA A 99 -18.96 4.76 -2.16
CA ALA A 99 -19.20 4.70 -0.73
C ALA A 99 -20.47 3.89 -0.43
N PRO A 100 -20.39 2.82 0.39
CA PRO A 100 -21.53 1.99 0.72
C PRO A 100 -22.62 2.76 1.48
N GLU A 101 -23.84 2.24 1.44
CA GLU A 101 -24.93 2.73 2.28
C GLU A 101 -24.64 2.43 3.76
N VAL A 102 -24.91 3.41 4.62
CA VAL A 102 -24.70 3.34 6.06
C VAL A 102 -26.04 3.50 6.77
N ALA A 103 -26.47 2.48 7.51
CA ALA A 103 -27.79 2.45 8.14
C ALA A 103 -27.99 3.59 9.16
N ALA A 104 -26.95 3.95 9.91
CA ALA A 104 -26.95 5.07 10.85
C ALA A 104 -25.52 5.44 11.26
N GLY A 105 -25.29 6.72 11.51
CA GLY A 105 -24.02 7.23 12.05
C GLY A 105 -22.90 7.25 11.02
N GLU A 106 -21.76 6.63 11.35
CA GLU A 106 -20.53 6.62 10.56
C GLU A 106 -19.93 5.21 10.53
N VAL A 107 -19.39 4.82 9.38
CA VAL A 107 -18.59 3.60 9.21
C VAL A 107 -17.22 3.99 8.69
N THR A 108 -16.15 3.45 9.27
CA THR A 108 -14.77 3.70 8.83
C THR A 108 -14.27 2.58 7.92
N TYR A 109 -13.62 2.97 6.84
CA TYR A 109 -12.99 2.07 5.87
C TYR A 109 -11.51 2.44 5.77
N GLU A 110 -10.60 1.50 6.10
CA GLU A 110 -9.16 1.71 5.95
C GLU A 110 -8.67 1.05 4.66
N PHE A 111 -8.16 1.88 3.76
CA PHE A 111 -7.54 1.43 2.52
C PHE A 111 -6.02 1.51 2.65
N LYS A 112 -5.36 0.45 2.24
CA LYS A 112 -3.90 0.37 2.18
C LYS A 112 -3.47 0.58 0.73
N LEU A 113 -2.57 1.53 0.51
CA LEU A 113 -1.82 1.67 -0.72
C LEU A 113 -0.47 0.96 -0.56
N LYS A 114 -0.17 0.04 -1.44
CA LYS A 114 1.18 -0.51 -1.62
C LYS A 114 1.77 0.02 -2.92
N VAL A 115 3.02 0.48 -2.86
CA VAL A 115 3.78 0.91 -4.04
C VAL A 115 5.01 0.04 -4.23
N LYS A 116 5.37 -0.21 -5.48
CA LYS A 116 6.52 -1.03 -5.86
C LYS A 116 7.34 -0.32 -6.94
N ASP A 117 8.68 -0.40 -6.84
CA ASP A 117 9.58 0.15 -7.84
C ASP A 117 10.22 -0.93 -8.76
N GLU A 118 10.98 -0.49 -9.76
CA GLU A 118 11.63 -1.36 -10.75
C GLU A 118 12.68 -2.32 -10.18
N VAL A 119 13.09 -2.15 -8.92
CA VAL A 119 14.06 -3.02 -8.23
C VAL A 119 13.41 -3.81 -7.09
N ASP A 120 12.08 -4.02 -7.18
CA ASP A 120 11.29 -4.81 -6.25
C ASP A 120 11.25 -4.29 -4.80
N ARG A 121 11.52 -3.00 -4.57
CA ARG A 121 11.30 -2.41 -3.25
C ARG A 121 9.84 -2.04 -3.10
N GLU A 122 9.30 -2.25 -1.91
CA GLU A 122 7.91 -1.96 -1.57
C GLU A 122 7.83 -1.05 -0.34
N ASP A 123 6.78 -0.25 -0.29
CA ASP A 123 6.36 0.52 0.87
C ASP A 123 4.84 0.60 0.87
N ASP A 124 4.23 0.80 2.05
CA ASP A 124 2.78 0.91 2.17
C ASP A 124 2.38 2.04 3.11
N ASP A 125 1.20 2.58 2.85
CA ASP A 125 0.55 3.61 3.66
C ASP A 125 -0.96 3.36 3.75
N ILE A 126 -1.63 3.93 4.74
CA ILE A 126 -3.06 3.71 4.99
C ILE A 126 -3.77 5.06 5.02
N VAL A 127 -4.93 5.11 4.34
CA VAL A 127 -5.90 6.20 4.46
C VAL A 127 -7.20 5.68 5.04
N THR A 128 -7.80 6.44 5.96
CA THR A 128 -9.10 6.14 6.55
C THR A 128 -10.18 7.03 5.92
N VAL A 129 -11.18 6.39 5.33
CA VAL A 129 -12.37 7.06 4.79
C VAL A 129 -13.53 6.87 5.75
N HIS A 130 -14.08 7.97 6.24
CA HIS A 130 -15.24 7.99 7.12
C HIS A 130 -16.51 8.19 6.29
N VAL A 131 -17.29 7.16 6.13
CA VAL A 131 -18.58 7.21 5.40
C VAL A 131 -19.70 7.50 6.36
N MET A 132 -20.37 8.64 6.16
CA MET A 132 -21.47 9.10 7.00
C MET A 132 -22.82 8.82 6.35
N ASN A 133 -23.80 8.45 7.17
CA ASN A 133 -25.18 8.36 6.72
C ASN A 133 -25.69 9.75 6.31
N GLN A 134 -26.31 9.84 5.15
CA GLN A 134 -27.00 11.04 4.69
C GLN A 134 -28.44 10.99 5.21
N GLN A 135 -28.68 11.47 6.44
CA GLN A 135 -30.05 11.57 6.93
C GLN A 135 -30.90 12.38 5.94
N PRO A 136 -32.07 11.87 5.50
CA PRO A 136 -32.99 12.66 4.72
C PRO A 136 -33.37 13.89 5.55
N THR A 137 -33.14 15.08 5.03
CA THR A 137 -33.65 16.31 5.61
C THR A 137 -35.15 16.26 5.50
N VAL A 138 -35.82 15.92 6.60
CA VAL A 138 -37.29 16.03 6.68
C VAL A 138 -37.63 17.51 6.51
N PRO A 139 -38.38 17.92 5.47
CA PRO A 139 -38.80 19.29 5.34
C PRO A 139 -39.64 19.65 6.59
N VAL A 140 -39.17 20.63 7.37
CA VAL A 140 -39.98 21.18 8.44
C VAL A 140 -41.17 21.87 7.73
N GLY A 141 -42.35 21.24 7.80
CA GLY A 141 -43.55 21.81 7.28
C GLY A 141 -43.83 23.17 7.92
N PRO A 142 -44.45 24.10 7.22
CA PRO A 142 -44.82 25.39 7.80
C PRO A 142 -45.75 25.19 8.99
N THR A 143 -45.42 25.77 10.12
CA THR A 143 -46.23 25.91 11.33
C THR A 143 -47.38 26.88 11.10
#